data_d61665f332f49d02ef5a0292ea3561b9
#
_entry.id   d61665f332f49d02ef5a0292ea3561b9
#
_cell.length_a   1.000
_cell.length_b   1.000
_cell.length_c   1.000
_cell.angle_alpha   90.00
_cell.angle_beta   90.00
_cell.angle_gamma   90.00
#
_symmetry.space_group_name_H-M   'P 1'
#
loop_
_entity.id
_entity.type
_entity.pdbx_description
1 polymer ?
#
loop_
_entity_poly.entity_id
_entity_poly.type
_entity_poly.pdbx_seq_one_letter_code
_entity_poly.pdbx_strand_id
1 'polypeptide(L)'
;MRKLLQIEKPAQRRRKSEAGFTLVEMLVVITIIGLIMALVGPRVLNYLGESKSKAAKIQIESFSSALDLYYLDLGRYPNGNEGLAALTRGNNAPGWNGPYLRGGVVPNDPWGHSYIYRTPGERAPYDIISLGSDGQEGGSGTAADITSAAR
;
A
#
# COMPACT_ATOMS: atom_id res chain seq x y z
N MET A 1 -73.37 -40.95 30.72
CA MET A 1 -72.14 -40.61 29.91
C MET A 1 -71.85 -39.11 30.03
N ARG A 2 -70.95 -38.70 30.93
CA ARG A 2 -70.50 -37.27 31.05
C ARG A 2 -69.05 -37.17 30.52
N LYS A 3 -68.89 -36.52 29.39
CA LYS A 3 -67.59 -36.19 28.84
C LYS A 3 -67.03 -35.00 29.61
N LEU A 4 -65.94 -35.20 30.33
CA LEU A 4 -65.16 -34.15 30.99
C LEU A 4 -64.34 -33.46 29.91
N LEU A 5 -64.61 -32.18 29.65
CA LEU A 5 -63.79 -31.29 28.84
C LEU A 5 -62.54 -30.93 29.66
N GLN A 6 -61.36 -31.43 29.20
CA GLN A 6 -60.08 -30.98 29.71
C GLN A 6 -59.78 -29.61 29.06
N ILE A 7 -59.72 -28.57 29.88
CA ILE A 7 -59.28 -27.24 29.47
C ILE A 7 -57.73 -27.22 29.51
N GLU A 8 -57.11 -27.31 28.36
CA GLU A 8 -55.70 -27.10 28.27
C GLU A 8 -55.35 -25.64 28.64
N LYS A 9 -54.51 -25.51 29.66
CA LYS A 9 -53.91 -24.19 30.02
C LYS A 9 -52.93 -23.71 28.94
N PRO A 10 -53.06 -22.47 28.44
CA PRO A 10 -52.12 -21.93 27.46
C PRO A 10 -50.75 -21.82 28.09
N ALA A 11 -49.74 -22.35 27.40
CA ALA A 11 -48.34 -22.26 27.77
C ALA A 11 -47.93 -20.77 27.85
N GLN A 12 -47.54 -20.31 29.01
CA GLN A 12 -46.97 -18.98 29.22
C GLN A 12 -45.62 -18.90 28.47
N ARG A 13 -45.59 -18.23 27.33
CA ARG A 13 -44.38 -17.81 26.67
C ARG A 13 -43.59 -16.90 27.63
N ARG A 14 -42.55 -17.42 28.24
CA ARG A 14 -41.52 -16.60 28.93
C ARG A 14 -40.99 -15.56 27.94
N ARG A 15 -41.42 -14.32 28.08
CA ARG A 15 -40.74 -13.18 27.43
C ARG A 15 -39.32 -13.17 27.94
N LYS A 16 -38.34 -13.47 27.07
CA LYS A 16 -36.94 -13.17 27.35
C LYS A 16 -36.87 -11.67 27.57
N SER A 17 -36.46 -11.24 28.76
CA SER A 17 -36.21 -9.83 29.04
C SER A 17 -35.09 -9.39 28.09
N GLU A 18 -35.38 -8.53 27.14
CA GLU A 18 -34.42 -7.81 26.37
C GLU A 18 -33.74 -6.84 27.34
N ALA A 19 -32.58 -7.22 27.85
CA ALA A 19 -31.74 -6.34 28.66
C ALA A 19 -31.16 -5.27 27.70
N GLY A 20 -31.73 -4.06 27.74
CA GLY A 20 -31.20 -2.90 27.05
C GLY A 20 -29.91 -2.44 27.75
N PHE A 21 -28.96 -1.97 26.97
CA PHE A 21 -27.73 -1.38 27.50
C PHE A 21 -28.02 -0.06 28.25
N THR A 22 -27.32 0.17 29.35
CA THR A 22 -27.42 1.42 30.08
C THR A 22 -26.58 2.50 29.42
N LEU A 23 -26.94 3.78 29.58
CA LEU A 23 -26.20 4.93 29.06
C LEU A 23 -24.79 4.96 29.63
N VAL A 24 -24.64 4.59 30.92
CA VAL A 24 -23.34 4.52 31.61
C VAL A 24 -22.45 3.43 31.01
N GLU A 25 -23.01 2.28 30.67
CA GLU A 25 -22.27 1.16 30.05
C GLU A 25 -21.73 1.55 28.66
N MET A 26 -22.51 2.25 27.86
CA MET A 26 -22.03 2.81 26.59
C MET A 26 -20.95 3.84 26.78
N LEU A 27 -21.07 4.73 27.78
CA LEU A 27 -20.07 5.75 28.09
C LEU A 27 -18.73 5.13 28.51
N VAL A 28 -18.77 4.07 29.32
CA VAL A 28 -17.56 3.34 29.73
C VAL A 28 -16.91 2.68 28.51
N VAL A 29 -17.68 2.04 27.64
CA VAL A 29 -17.17 1.39 26.42
C VAL A 29 -16.46 2.38 25.49
N ILE A 30 -17.10 3.51 25.17
CA ILE A 30 -16.46 4.52 24.29
C ILE A 30 -15.22 5.14 24.92
N THR A 31 -15.21 5.30 26.25
CA THR A 31 -14.03 5.80 26.98
C THR A 31 -12.85 4.83 26.87
N ILE A 32 -13.10 3.52 27.05
CA ILE A 32 -12.06 2.49 26.92
C ILE A 32 -11.54 2.43 25.48
N ILE A 33 -12.45 2.44 24.50
CA ILE A 33 -12.07 2.44 23.07
C ILE A 33 -11.21 3.68 22.75
N GLY A 34 -11.63 4.84 23.22
CA GLY A 34 -10.86 6.10 23.04
C GLY A 34 -9.47 6.02 23.62
N LEU A 35 -9.32 5.46 24.82
CA LEU A 35 -8.01 5.28 25.48
C LEU A 35 -7.10 4.32 24.69
N ILE A 36 -7.65 3.21 24.22
CA ILE A 36 -6.91 2.24 23.41
C ILE A 36 -6.46 2.87 22.07
N MET A 37 -7.36 3.59 21.40
CA MET A 37 -7.05 4.25 20.11
C MET A 37 -5.98 5.34 20.27
N ALA A 38 -5.99 6.10 21.37
CA ALA A 38 -4.96 7.10 21.65
C ALA A 38 -3.56 6.48 21.82
N LEU A 39 -3.49 5.27 22.38
CA LEU A 39 -2.21 4.58 22.60
C LEU A 39 -1.71 3.82 21.36
N VAL A 40 -2.60 3.16 20.64
CA VAL A 40 -2.26 2.24 19.54
C VAL A 40 -2.21 2.96 18.19
N GLY A 41 -3.08 3.97 17.99
CA GLY A 41 -3.23 4.67 16.71
C GLY A 41 -1.93 5.17 16.11
N PRO A 42 -1.09 5.95 16.84
CA PRO A 42 0.17 6.46 16.30
C PRO A 42 1.15 5.36 15.88
N ARG A 43 1.19 4.24 16.61
CA ARG A 43 2.07 3.10 16.28
C ARG A 43 1.68 2.43 14.98
N VAL A 44 0.37 2.23 14.76
CA VAL A 44 -0.15 1.62 13.53
C VAL A 44 0.15 2.48 12.31
N LEU A 45 -0.02 3.80 12.41
CA LEU A 45 0.27 4.73 11.33
C LEU A 45 1.76 4.73 10.95
N ASN A 46 2.66 4.72 11.93
CA ASN A 46 4.10 4.64 11.69
C ASN A 46 4.47 3.32 11.00
N TYR A 47 3.91 2.20 11.46
CA TYR A 47 4.17 0.88 10.86
C TYR A 47 3.70 0.80 9.41
N LEU A 48 2.56 1.41 9.10
CA LEU A 48 2.04 1.51 7.73
C LEU A 48 2.98 2.32 6.83
N GLY A 49 3.49 3.46 7.33
CA GLY A 49 4.46 4.29 6.60
C GLY A 49 5.76 3.55 6.29
N GLU A 50 6.34 2.85 7.28
CA GLU A 50 7.53 2.03 7.08
C GLU A 50 7.31 0.90 6.07
N SER A 51 6.14 0.26 6.10
CA SER A 51 5.77 -0.79 5.13
C SER A 51 5.70 -0.26 3.71
N LYS A 52 5.15 0.94 3.51
CA LYS A 52 5.14 1.63 2.22
C LYS A 52 6.56 1.96 1.74
N SER A 53 7.43 2.45 2.62
CA SER A 53 8.83 2.73 2.27
C SER A 53 9.57 1.47 1.83
N LYS A 54 9.37 0.35 2.52
CA LYS A 54 9.93 -0.96 2.12
C LYS A 54 9.39 -1.41 0.75
N ALA A 55 8.10 -1.24 0.51
CA ALA A 55 7.49 -1.59 -0.78
C ALA A 55 8.05 -0.75 -1.93
N ALA A 56 8.23 0.56 -1.73
CA ALA A 56 8.85 1.44 -2.72
C ALA A 56 10.29 1.01 -3.03
N LYS A 57 11.08 0.62 -2.01
CA LYS A 57 12.45 0.12 -2.20
C LYS A 57 12.49 -1.16 -3.04
N ILE A 58 11.63 -2.14 -2.73
CA ILE A 58 11.52 -3.39 -3.51
C ILE A 58 11.12 -3.08 -4.96
N GLN A 59 10.26 -2.10 -5.18
CA GLN A 59 9.83 -1.72 -6.52
C GLN A 59 10.95 -1.04 -7.31
N ILE A 60 11.76 -0.18 -6.68
CA ILE A 60 12.98 0.39 -7.27
C ILE A 60 13.96 -0.73 -7.66
N GLU A 61 14.15 -1.75 -6.82
CA GLU A 61 14.99 -2.92 -7.14
C GLU A 61 14.46 -3.71 -8.34
N SER A 62 13.15 -3.84 -8.46
CA SER A 62 12.51 -4.45 -9.63
C SER A 62 12.73 -3.64 -10.90
N PHE A 63 12.67 -2.31 -10.84
CA PHE A 63 13.01 -1.45 -11.98
C PHE A 63 14.48 -1.57 -12.37
N SER A 64 15.38 -1.61 -11.38
CA SER A 64 16.81 -1.79 -11.64
C SER A 64 17.08 -3.09 -12.39
N SER A 65 16.45 -4.19 -11.95
CA SER A 65 16.56 -5.49 -12.65
C SER A 65 16.01 -5.43 -14.08
N ALA A 66 14.91 -4.71 -14.30
CA ALA A 66 14.34 -4.52 -15.63
C ALA A 66 15.23 -3.65 -16.53
N LEU A 67 15.90 -2.62 -15.96
CA LEU A 67 16.87 -1.79 -16.67
C LEU A 67 18.12 -2.58 -17.06
N ASP A 68 18.57 -3.51 -16.22
CA ASP A 68 19.69 -4.39 -16.55
C ASP A 68 19.33 -5.32 -17.74
N LEU A 69 18.11 -5.87 -17.78
CA LEU A 69 17.64 -6.63 -18.93
C LEU A 69 17.55 -5.75 -20.19
N TYR A 70 17.04 -4.54 -20.07
CA TYR A 70 17.02 -3.56 -21.15
C TYR A 70 18.43 -3.28 -21.68
N TYR A 71 19.41 -3.11 -20.77
CA TYR A 71 20.80 -2.90 -21.13
C TYR A 71 21.41 -4.10 -21.85
N LEU A 72 21.11 -5.32 -21.43
CA LEU A 72 21.59 -6.54 -22.10
C LEU A 72 21.11 -6.63 -23.55
N ASP A 73 19.89 -6.20 -23.82
CA ASP A 73 19.27 -6.28 -25.15
C ASP A 73 19.74 -5.12 -26.07
N LEU A 74 19.86 -3.90 -25.53
CA LEU A 74 20.11 -2.71 -26.34
C LEU A 74 21.52 -2.11 -26.18
N GLY A 75 22.34 -2.61 -25.23
CA GLY A 75 23.69 -2.11 -24.96
C GLY A 75 23.74 -0.72 -24.30
N ARG A 76 22.61 -0.17 -23.87
CA ARG A 76 22.48 1.13 -23.22
C ARG A 76 21.31 1.17 -22.24
N TYR A 77 21.34 2.08 -21.30
CA TYR A 77 20.15 2.42 -20.51
C TYR A 77 19.25 3.41 -21.26
N PRO A 78 17.94 3.49 -20.91
CA PRO A 78 17.05 4.51 -21.45
C PRO A 78 17.60 5.92 -21.19
N ASN A 79 17.43 6.82 -22.15
CA ASN A 79 17.75 8.24 -21.92
C ASN A 79 16.64 8.93 -21.07
N GLY A 80 16.90 10.17 -20.64
CA GLY A 80 15.97 10.89 -19.77
C GLY A 80 14.58 11.12 -20.38
N ASN A 81 14.48 11.24 -21.70
CA ASN A 81 13.19 11.41 -22.39
C ASN A 81 12.42 10.09 -22.51
N GLU A 82 13.13 8.97 -22.65
CA GLU A 82 12.55 7.63 -22.69
C GLU A 82 12.04 7.21 -21.30
N GLY A 83 12.82 7.50 -20.26
CA GLY A 83 12.49 7.20 -18.86
C GLY A 83 12.17 5.74 -18.63
N LEU A 84 11.48 5.45 -17.54
CA LEU A 84 11.01 4.10 -17.20
C LEU A 84 9.96 3.57 -18.20
N ALA A 85 9.33 4.44 -18.99
CA ALA A 85 8.35 4.01 -20.00
C ALA A 85 8.98 3.13 -21.08
N ALA A 86 10.28 3.26 -21.34
CA ALA A 86 11.05 2.41 -22.25
C ALA A 86 11.04 0.93 -21.84
N LEU A 87 10.82 0.62 -20.56
CA LEU A 87 10.72 -0.75 -20.05
C LEU A 87 9.41 -1.45 -20.44
N THR A 88 8.41 -0.67 -20.86
CA THR A 88 7.08 -1.17 -21.22
C THR A 88 6.75 -1.01 -22.70
N ARG A 89 7.44 -0.07 -23.39
CA ARG A 89 7.18 0.26 -24.79
C ARG A 89 8.51 0.39 -25.54
N GLY A 90 8.69 -0.42 -26.56
CA GLY A 90 9.95 -0.50 -27.31
C GLY A 90 10.22 0.62 -28.31
N ASN A 91 9.24 1.50 -28.57
CA ASN A 91 9.35 2.62 -29.53
C ASN A 91 10.10 2.24 -30.83
N ASN A 92 9.92 1.03 -31.33
CA ASN A 92 10.59 0.44 -32.49
C ASN A 92 12.13 0.38 -32.38
N ALA A 93 12.70 0.38 -31.16
CA ALA A 93 14.14 0.28 -30.96
C ALA A 93 14.64 -1.11 -31.42
N PRO A 94 15.60 -1.20 -32.37
CA PRO A 94 16.14 -2.47 -32.80
C PRO A 94 16.77 -3.23 -31.60
N GLY A 95 16.43 -4.49 -31.42
CA GLY A 95 16.91 -5.31 -30.31
C GLY A 95 16.04 -5.27 -29.05
N TRP A 96 15.00 -4.44 -28.99
CA TRP A 96 14.09 -4.42 -27.85
C TRP A 96 13.28 -5.73 -27.78
N ASN A 97 13.37 -6.43 -26.66
CA ASN A 97 12.73 -7.74 -26.45
C ASN A 97 11.77 -7.73 -25.23
N GLY A 98 11.31 -6.53 -24.83
CA GLY A 98 10.37 -6.37 -23.69
C GLY A 98 8.92 -6.75 -24.03
N PRO A 99 7.97 -6.48 -23.14
CA PRO A 99 8.11 -5.60 -21.97
C PRO A 99 8.94 -6.23 -20.84
N TYR A 100 9.78 -5.42 -20.18
CA TYR A 100 10.66 -5.85 -19.09
C TYR A 100 10.00 -5.73 -17.71
N LEU A 101 8.84 -5.06 -17.65
CA LEU A 101 8.02 -4.97 -16.43
C LEU A 101 6.78 -5.85 -16.55
N ARG A 102 6.48 -6.56 -15.46
CA ARG A 102 5.25 -7.35 -15.37
C ARG A 102 4.03 -6.43 -15.48
N GLY A 103 3.05 -6.84 -16.30
CA GLY A 103 1.85 -6.04 -16.54
C GLY A 103 1.98 -4.94 -17.59
N GLY A 104 3.20 -4.71 -18.15
CA GLY A 104 3.40 -3.77 -19.27
C GLY A 104 3.10 -2.30 -18.96
N VAL A 105 3.11 -1.93 -17.69
CA VAL A 105 2.92 -0.56 -17.22
C VAL A 105 3.95 -0.22 -16.14
N VAL A 106 4.33 1.06 -16.06
CA VAL A 106 5.14 1.57 -14.96
C VAL A 106 4.18 1.91 -13.81
N PRO A 107 4.22 1.19 -12.69
CA PRO A 107 3.35 1.48 -11.55
C PRO A 107 3.81 2.75 -10.82
N ASN A 108 2.89 3.41 -10.13
CA ASN A 108 3.21 4.45 -9.18
C ASN A 108 3.78 3.86 -7.89
N ASP A 109 4.40 4.72 -7.08
CA ASP A 109 4.87 4.36 -5.76
C ASP A 109 3.69 4.08 -4.78
N PRO A 110 3.94 3.56 -3.57
CA PRO A 110 2.89 3.23 -2.61
C PRO A 110 2.07 4.43 -2.10
N TRP A 111 2.49 5.65 -2.37
CA TRP A 111 1.73 6.87 -2.05
C TRP A 111 0.97 7.43 -3.25
N GLY A 112 1.18 6.86 -4.46
CA GLY A 112 0.48 7.24 -5.69
C GLY A 112 1.26 8.20 -6.59
N HIS A 113 2.52 8.51 -6.25
CA HIS A 113 3.39 9.36 -7.06
C HIS A 113 4.12 8.55 -8.13
N SER A 114 4.48 9.20 -9.24
CA SER A 114 5.32 8.58 -10.25
C SER A 114 6.78 8.56 -9.78
N TYR A 115 7.49 7.47 -10.10
CA TYR A 115 8.94 7.41 -9.90
C TYR A 115 9.66 8.38 -10.83
N ILE A 116 10.71 9.04 -10.31
CA ILE A 116 11.60 9.88 -11.09
C ILE A 116 12.74 9.00 -11.59
N TYR A 117 13.06 9.11 -12.88
CA TYR A 117 14.21 8.49 -13.50
C TYR A 117 15.19 9.58 -13.97
N ARG A 118 16.43 9.52 -13.50
CA ARG A 118 17.51 10.45 -13.89
C ARG A 118 18.63 9.67 -14.56
N THR A 119 19.09 10.17 -15.70
CA THR A 119 20.26 9.65 -16.40
C THR A 119 21.04 10.83 -16.99
N PRO A 120 22.37 10.96 -16.73
CA PRO A 120 23.13 10.11 -15.81
C PRO A 120 22.69 10.28 -14.37
N GLY A 121 22.87 9.25 -13.55
CA GLY A 121 22.68 9.31 -12.10
C GLY A 121 23.88 10.00 -11.41
N GLU A 122 23.75 10.26 -10.10
CA GLU A 122 24.80 10.93 -9.32
C GLU A 122 26.06 10.06 -9.15
N ARG A 123 25.89 8.77 -8.94
CA ARG A 123 26.98 7.81 -8.67
C ARG A 123 26.88 6.53 -9.51
N ALA A 124 25.85 6.45 -10.34
CA ALA A 124 25.52 5.29 -11.17
C ALA A 124 25.09 5.76 -12.56
N PRO A 125 24.96 4.86 -13.55
CA PRO A 125 24.46 5.23 -14.87
C PRO A 125 23.08 5.88 -14.86
N TYR A 126 22.29 5.60 -13.84
CA TYR A 126 20.94 6.16 -13.62
C TYR A 126 20.59 6.20 -12.14
N ASP A 127 19.61 7.01 -11.78
CA ASP A 127 18.95 6.99 -10.48
C ASP A 127 17.45 6.83 -10.67
N ILE A 128 16.83 6.06 -9.75
CA ILE A 128 15.38 5.93 -9.62
C ILE A 128 15.00 6.43 -8.25
N ILE A 129 14.03 7.34 -8.17
CA ILE A 129 13.70 8.04 -6.93
C ILE A 129 12.18 7.99 -6.72
N SER A 130 11.75 7.61 -5.51
CA SER A 130 10.41 7.90 -4.99
C SER A 130 10.54 9.04 -3.99
N LEU A 131 9.68 10.05 -4.11
CA LEU A 131 9.67 11.24 -3.25
C LEU A 131 8.93 11.02 -1.90
N GLY A 132 8.73 9.76 -1.50
CA GLY A 132 8.09 9.45 -0.23
C GLY A 132 6.64 9.92 -0.12
N SER A 133 6.20 10.13 1.11
CA SER A 133 4.78 10.40 1.39
C SER A 133 4.31 11.81 1.05
N ASP A 134 5.22 12.78 0.96
CA ASP A 134 4.89 14.19 0.68
C ASP A 134 5.06 14.57 -0.80
N GLY A 135 5.70 13.72 -1.61
CA GLY A 135 5.92 13.96 -3.03
C GLY A 135 6.88 15.11 -3.31
N GLN A 136 7.76 15.47 -2.37
CA GLN A 136 8.74 16.54 -2.48
C GLN A 136 10.15 16.02 -2.25
N GLU A 137 11.14 16.63 -2.89
CA GLU A 137 12.56 16.28 -2.67
C GLU A 137 12.99 16.56 -1.23
N GLY A 138 13.69 15.58 -0.63
CA GLY A 138 14.17 15.65 0.74
C GLY A 138 13.26 14.94 1.75
N GLY A 139 12.93 15.64 2.87
CA GLY A 139 12.08 15.09 3.91
C GLY A 139 12.79 14.16 4.90
N SER A 140 12.02 13.60 5.83
CA SER A 140 12.52 12.66 6.84
C SER A 140 11.45 11.60 7.19
N GLY A 141 11.87 10.48 7.73
CA GLY A 141 10.97 9.39 8.08
C GLY A 141 10.25 8.82 6.85
N THR A 142 8.93 8.85 6.84
CA THR A 142 8.11 8.38 5.71
C THR A 142 8.07 9.36 4.53
N ALA A 143 8.44 10.61 4.74
CA ALA A 143 8.58 11.63 3.70
C ALA A 143 9.99 11.65 3.07
N ALA A 144 10.94 10.89 3.59
CA ALA A 144 12.27 10.81 3.02
C ALA A 144 12.26 10.17 1.63
N ASP A 145 13.10 10.71 0.74
CA ASP A 145 13.31 10.14 -0.58
C ASP A 145 13.89 8.71 -0.50
N ILE A 146 13.41 7.84 -1.36
CA ILE A 146 13.93 6.48 -1.52
C ILE A 146 14.56 6.40 -2.89
N THR A 147 15.88 6.16 -2.94
CA THR A 147 16.65 6.18 -4.18
C THR A 147 17.42 4.88 -4.40
N SER A 148 17.62 4.53 -5.68
CA SER A 148 18.50 3.44 -6.09
C SER A 148 19.98 3.75 -5.82
N ALA A 149 20.38 5.02 -5.72
CA ALA A 149 21.77 5.47 -5.47
C ALA A 149 22.26 5.18 -4.04
N ALA A 150 21.39 4.83 -3.11
CA ALA A 150 21.71 4.57 -1.70
C ALA A 150 22.30 3.16 -1.42
N ARG A 151 22.96 2.54 -2.40
CA ARG A 151 23.68 1.26 -2.26
C ARG A 151 25.16 1.44 -2.00
#